data_0f580b6aacbb607bcd7a3fe94b4404c7
#
_entry.id   0f580b6aacbb607bcd7a3fe94b4404c7
#
_cell.length_a   1.000
_cell.length_b   1.000
_cell.length_c   1.000
_cell.angle_alpha   90.00
_cell.angle_beta   90.00
_cell.angle_gamma   90.00
#
_symmetry.space_group_name_H-M   'P 1'
#
loop_
_entity.id
_entity.type
_entity.pdbx_description
1 polymer ?
#
loop_
_entity_poly.entity_id
_entity_poly.type
_entity_poly.pdbx_seq_one_letter_code
_entity_poly.pdbx_strand_id
1 'polypeptide(L)'
;MKRLFFGALMALVVLVSCGGGGNNAKQKKSVSPYPENSPVAKYGRLQVKDLQLCDKDGNPVQLAGMSTMGWQWCGDCYTKESIRTMVEEWGINVLRLAMYVEEGGYNTNPIGFKQRMCEMIDICGELGIYCIVDWHILTPGNPLDSKYGGAKEFFSFISKKYANKEHLLYEICNEPNNCLEKGDPIHPWVCTKETNVTWDMIADYADEIIPAIQGNYDSLKVSHPIVIVGTPQWDQLVDACLKEGMYQGNGKDLCDSLPARDARLKHDNVMYAFHFYAKEHNEGFEKDGKPDYYNMYAYMYDVLGKLPVFCSEFGLCEANGNGELDPDRTDKWLLLLSGNNAGKQVVSFCNWSFSDNERSSSALNPGACAREAWNDVTPSGDYIKRILSVVNKGGVDSTVLKQSNLYTK
;
A
#
# COMPACT_ATOMS: atom_id res chain seq x y z
N MET A 1 44.69 -63.54 51.70
CA MET A 1 43.93 -64.76 52.03
C MET A 1 42.49 -64.62 51.64
N LYS A 2 41.98 -65.65 50.91
CA LYS A 2 40.58 -65.96 50.61
C LYS A 2 39.91 -65.10 49.53
N ARG A 3 39.86 -65.58 48.28
CA ARG A 3 38.95 -66.51 47.55
C ARG A 3 37.64 -65.81 47.18
N LEU A 4 37.47 -65.44 45.94
CA LEU A 4 36.71 -66.06 44.83
C LEU A 4 35.31 -66.61 45.20
N PHE A 5 34.28 -66.06 44.56
CA PHE A 5 33.28 -66.88 43.88
C PHE A 5 32.65 -66.15 42.67
N PHE A 6 32.63 -66.84 41.57
CA PHE A 6 31.95 -66.57 40.32
C PHE A 6 30.46 -66.88 40.45
N GLY A 7 29.63 -66.09 39.85
CA GLY A 7 28.22 -66.44 39.66
C GLY A 7 27.79 -65.85 38.31
N ALA A 8 27.80 -66.67 37.28
CA ALA A 8 27.23 -66.38 36.00
C ALA A 8 25.69 -66.43 36.07
N LEU A 9 24.97 -65.42 35.64
CA LEU A 9 23.56 -65.45 35.44
C LEU A 9 23.25 -65.18 33.96
N MET A 10 22.72 -66.19 33.28
CA MET A 10 22.17 -66.14 31.95
C MET A 10 20.97 -65.14 31.92
N ALA A 11 21.06 -64.14 31.08
CA ALA A 11 19.91 -63.31 30.80
C ALA A 11 19.21 -63.81 29.53
N LEU A 12 17.96 -64.21 29.72
CA LEU A 12 17.05 -64.64 28.68
C LEU A 12 16.62 -63.42 27.87
N VAL A 13 16.94 -63.39 26.56
CA VAL A 13 16.52 -62.37 25.62
C VAL A 13 15.07 -62.68 25.21
N VAL A 14 14.12 -61.97 25.73
CA VAL A 14 12.73 -61.94 25.23
C VAL A 14 12.63 -60.85 24.15
N LEU A 15 12.55 -61.23 22.89
CA LEU A 15 12.22 -60.36 21.78
C LEU A 15 10.74 -60.00 21.87
N VAL A 16 10.44 -58.81 22.40
CA VAL A 16 9.10 -58.24 22.29
C VAL A 16 9.09 -57.40 20.99
N SER A 17 8.41 -57.90 19.99
CA SER A 17 8.04 -57.19 18.79
C SER A 17 7.05 -56.08 19.16
N CYS A 18 7.51 -54.86 19.31
CA CYS A 18 6.61 -53.70 19.37
C CYS A 18 6.25 -53.26 17.96
N GLY A 19 5.00 -53.54 17.58
CA GLY A 19 4.37 -53.01 16.37
C GLY A 19 4.39 -51.47 16.40
N GLY A 20 4.94 -50.88 15.38
CA GLY A 20 4.97 -49.44 15.18
C GLY A 20 3.58 -48.84 14.96
N GLY A 21 3.01 -48.29 16.04
CA GLY A 21 1.90 -47.37 15.94
C GLY A 21 2.42 -46.00 15.52
N GLY A 22 2.35 -45.70 14.22
CA GLY A 22 2.63 -44.36 13.73
C GLY A 22 1.64 -43.35 14.33
N ASN A 23 2.08 -42.63 15.33
CA ASN A 23 1.37 -41.43 15.80
C ASN A 23 1.45 -40.36 14.67
N ASN A 24 0.54 -40.42 13.74
CA ASN A 24 0.17 -39.28 12.92
C ASN A 24 -0.49 -38.25 13.85
N ALA A 25 0.33 -37.47 14.54
CA ALA A 25 -0.12 -36.25 15.15
C ALA A 25 -0.58 -35.34 13.98
N LYS A 26 -1.87 -35.39 13.68
CA LYS A 26 -2.52 -34.39 12.83
C LYS A 26 -2.18 -33.04 13.48
N GLN A 27 -1.24 -32.30 12.89
CA GLN A 27 -1.07 -30.89 13.23
C GLN A 27 -2.46 -30.27 13.11
N LYS A 28 -3.02 -29.83 14.24
CA LYS A 28 -4.23 -29.01 14.24
C LYS A 28 -3.86 -27.77 13.43
N LYS A 29 -4.38 -27.67 12.20
CA LYS A 29 -4.35 -26.40 11.47
C LYS A 29 -4.96 -25.36 12.40
N SER A 30 -4.18 -24.36 12.79
CA SER A 30 -4.72 -23.22 13.52
C SER A 30 -5.78 -22.59 12.63
N VAL A 31 -7.00 -22.50 13.12
CA VAL A 31 -8.08 -21.83 12.41
C VAL A 31 -7.72 -20.36 12.34
N SER A 32 -7.68 -19.79 11.14
CA SER A 32 -7.43 -18.36 10.95
C SER A 32 -8.48 -17.55 11.73
N PRO A 33 -8.10 -16.45 12.38
CA PRO A 33 -9.06 -15.55 13.02
C PRO A 33 -9.87 -14.71 12.01
N TYR A 34 -9.57 -14.82 10.72
CA TYR A 34 -10.24 -14.11 9.64
C TYR A 34 -11.28 -15.00 8.94
N PRO A 35 -12.29 -14.43 8.28
CA PRO A 35 -13.30 -15.19 7.53
C PRO A 35 -12.66 -16.19 6.57
N GLU A 36 -13.22 -17.39 6.52
CA GLU A 36 -12.73 -18.45 5.63
C GLU A 36 -12.75 -17.96 4.16
N ASN A 37 -11.69 -18.27 3.42
CA ASN A 37 -11.47 -17.83 2.04
C ASN A 37 -11.24 -16.32 1.83
N SER A 38 -11.21 -15.52 2.90
CA SER A 38 -10.86 -14.11 2.77
C SER A 38 -9.40 -13.93 2.34
N PRO A 39 -9.05 -12.77 1.74
CA PRO A 39 -7.68 -12.47 1.35
C PRO A 39 -6.66 -12.68 2.45
N VAL A 40 -6.93 -12.19 3.67
CA VAL A 40 -6.01 -12.34 4.81
C VAL A 40 -5.89 -13.79 5.27
N ALA A 41 -7.00 -14.54 5.31
CA ALA A 41 -6.95 -15.97 5.66
C ALA A 41 -6.13 -16.78 4.66
N LYS A 42 -6.17 -16.39 3.37
CA LYS A 42 -5.44 -17.03 2.27
C LYS A 42 -3.96 -16.67 2.29
N TYR A 43 -3.64 -15.38 2.37
CA TYR A 43 -2.27 -14.89 2.17
C TYR A 43 -1.48 -14.74 3.48
N GLY A 44 -2.16 -14.57 4.63
CA GLY A 44 -1.51 -14.34 5.93
C GLY A 44 -0.77 -13.00 5.98
N ARG A 45 0.25 -12.91 6.82
CA ARG A 45 1.10 -11.72 6.88
C ARG A 45 1.95 -11.62 5.62
N LEU A 46 1.86 -10.47 4.96
CA LEU A 46 2.60 -10.20 3.72
C LEU A 46 4.07 -9.90 4.01
N GLN A 47 4.90 -10.16 3.01
CA GLN A 47 6.34 -9.90 3.04
C GLN A 47 6.83 -9.40 1.69
N VAL A 48 7.97 -8.70 1.68
CA VAL A 48 8.71 -8.37 0.45
C VAL A 48 9.74 -9.44 0.19
N LYS A 49 9.71 -10.03 -0.98
CA LYS A 49 10.70 -11.00 -1.43
C LYS A 49 11.06 -10.74 -2.89
N ASP A 50 12.35 -10.62 -3.18
CA ASP A 50 12.84 -10.40 -4.55
C ASP A 50 12.10 -9.26 -5.27
N LEU A 51 11.93 -8.11 -4.61
CA LEU A 51 11.22 -6.91 -5.07
C LEU A 51 9.69 -7.08 -5.22
N GLN A 52 9.12 -8.22 -4.82
CA GLN A 52 7.72 -8.55 -4.98
C GLN A 52 6.99 -8.57 -3.64
N LEU A 53 5.77 -8.05 -3.60
CA LEU A 53 4.85 -8.31 -2.50
C LEU A 53 4.43 -9.78 -2.56
N CYS A 54 4.64 -10.50 -1.47
CA CYS A 54 4.38 -11.93 -1.39
C CYS A 54 3.51 -12.28 -0.17
N ASP A 55 2.83 -13.42 -0.27
CA ASP A 55 2.14 -14.03 0.86
C ASP A 55 3.14 -14.61 1.90
N LYS A 56 2.59 -15.17 2.98
CA LYS A 56 3.37 -15.82 4.05
C LYS A 56 4.26 -16.97 3.57
N ASP A 57 3.95 -17.57 2.42
CA ASP A 57 4.67 -18.71 1.83
C ASP A 57 5.68 -18.24 0.75
N GLY A 58 5.73 -16.93 0.46
CA GLY A 58 6.63 -16.31 -0.51
C GLY A 58 6.13 -16.33 -1.96
N ASN A 59 4.85 -16.57 -2.18
CA ASN A 59 4.24 -16.48 -3.50
C ASN A 59 3.82 -15.04 -3.80
N PRO A 60 3.99 -14.55 -5.04
CA PRO A 60 3.55 -13.21 -5.42
C PRO A 60 2.07 -12.97 -5.16
N VAL A 61 1.75 -11.80 -4.62
CA VAL A 61 0.38 -11.33 -4.35
C VAL A 61 0.20 -9.96 -4.98
N GLN A 62 -0.98 -9.73 -5.58
CA GLN A 62 -1.44 -8.40 -5.91
C GLN A 62 -2.59 -8.01 -4.99
N LEU A 63 -2.46 -6.86 -4.33
CA LEU A 63 -3.57 -6.20 -3.68
C LEU A 63 -4.15 -5.17 -4.65
N ALA A 64 -5.47 -5.14 -4.75
CA ALA A 64 -6.20 -4.19 -5.58
C ALA A 64 -7.42 -3.68 -4.83
N GLY A 65 -7.54 -2.37 -4.68
CA GLY A 65 -8.61 -1.81 -3.88
C GLY A 65 -8.82 -0.32 -4.07
N MET A 66 -9.42 0.27 -3.05
CA MET A 66 -9.81 1.67 -3.02
C MET A 66 -9.04 2.42 -1.93
N SER A 67 -8.89 3.72 -2.10
CA SER A 67 -8.54 4.64 -1.03
C SER A 67 -9.79 5.33 -0.48
N THR A 68 -9.82 5.61 0.82
CA THR A 68 -10.75 6.61 1.35
C THR A 68 -10.30 8.01 0.91
N MET A 69 -11.21 8.95 0.91
CA MET A 69 -10.93 10.39 0.97
C MET A 69 -10.75 10.82 2.42
N GLY A 70 -10.38 12.06 2.68
CA GLY A 70 -10.30 12.60 4.04
C GLY A 70 -11.59 12.45 4.85
N TRP A 71 -11.48 11.86 6.03
CA TRP A 71 -12.65 11.53 6.87
C TRP A 71 -13.37 12.73 7.43
N GLN A 72 -12.70 13.87 7.53
CA GLN A 72 -13.27 15.14 7.94
C GLN A 72 -14.30 15.68 6.93
N TRP A 73 -14.22 15.23 5.68
CA TRP A 73 -15.15 15.64 4.60
C TRP A 73 -16.11 14.54 4.19
N CYS A 74 -15.65 13.31 4.13
CA CYS A 74 -16.40 12.17 3.59
C CYS A 74 -16.57 11.04 4.63
N GLY A 75 -16.63 11.38 5.93
CA GLY A 75 -16.70 10.39 7.01
C GLY A 75 -17.91 9.46 6.93
N ASP A 76 -19.02 9.95 6.42
CA ASP A 76 -20.26 9.17 6.24
C ASP A 76 -20.14 8.08 5.18
N CYS A 77 -19.16 8.19 4.27
CA CYS A 77 -18.88 7.17 3.26
C CYS A 77 -18.24 5.89 3.85
N TYR A 78 -17.72 5.92 5.08
CA TYR A 78 -16.92 4.82 5.61
C TYR A 78 -17.59 4.14 6.79
N THR A 79 -18.63 3.42 6.51
CA THR A 79 -19.36 2.57 7.45
C THR A 79 -18.95 1.09 7.25
N LYS A 80 -19.28 0.24 8.20
CA LYS A 80 -19.07 -1.21 8.03
C LYS A 80 -19.83 -1.74 6.81
N GLU A 81 -20.98 -1.19 6.52
CA GLU A 81 -21.82 -1.59 5.39
C GLU A 81 -21.22 -1.18 4.06
N SER A 82 -20.72 0.07 3.94
CA SER A 82 -20.06 0.52 2.73
C SER A 82 -18.79 -0.30 2.43
N ILE A 83 -17.99 -0.59 3.47
CA ILE A 83 -16.78 -1.41 3.30
C ILE A 83 -17.15 -2.85 2.93
N ARG A 84 -18.21 -3.40 3.54
CA ARG A 84 -18.73 -4.72 3.13
C ARG A 84 -19.14 -4.73 1.65
N THR A 85 -19.86 -3.72 1.20
CA THR A 85 -20.26 -3.59 -0.21
C THR A 85 -19.03 -3.53 -1.13
N MET A 86 -17.98 -2.77 -0.75
CA MET A 86 -16.73 -2.76 -1.51
C MET A 86 -16.08 -4.14 -1.57
N VAL A 87 -16.12 -4.92 -0.50
CA VAL A 87 -15.54 -6.26 -0.46
C VAL A 87 -16.36 -7.25 -1.29
N GLU A 88 -17.67 -7.31 -1.05
CA GLU A 88 -18.54 -8.36 -1.60
C GLU A 88 -18.95 -8.09 -3.05
N GLU A 89 -19.19 -6.82 -3.41
CA GLU A 89 -19.72 -6.45 -4.71
C GLU A 89 -18.68 -5.80 -5.65
N TRP A 90 -17.72 -5.04 -5.12
CA TRP A 90 -16.65 -4.45 -5.92
C TRP A 90 -15.42 -5.36 -5.97
N GLY A 91 -15.25 -6.23 -4.96
CA GLY A 91 -14.20 -7.22 -4.92
C GLY A 91 -12.85 -6.68 -4.45
N ILE A 92 -12.80 -5.63 -3.62
CA ILE A 92 -11.54 -5.16 -3.05
C ILE A 92 -10.92 -6.20 -2.13
N ASN A 93 -9.59 -6.25 -2.08
CA ASN A 93 -8.84 -7.04 -1.10
C ASN A 93 -7.94 -6.17 -0.20
N VAL A 94 -7.90 -4.87 -0.45
CA VAL A 94 -7.22 -3.85 0.36
C VAL A 94 -8.02 -2.55 0.39
N LEU A 95 -7.99 -1.85 1.53
CA LEU A 95 -8.54 -0.50 1.69
C LEU A 95 -7.44 0.42 2.23
N ARG A 96 -7.12 1.49 1.52
CA ARG A 96 -6.21 2.54 2.01
C ARG A 96 -6.98 3.53 2.85
N LEU A 97 -6.54 3.75 4.07
CA LEU A 97 -7.16 4.59 5.08
C LEU A 97 -6.45 5.95 5.13
N ALA A 98 -6.80 6.83 4.18
CA ALA A 98 -6.18 8.14 4.02
C ALA A 98 -6.56 9.07 5.17
N MET A 99 -5.75 9.08 6.23
CA MET A 99 -5.94 9.95 7.40
C MET A 99 -5.17 11.25 7.22
N TYR A 100 -5.87 12.29 6.78
CA TYR A 100 -5.29 13.63 6.66
C TYR A 100 -4.76 14.12 8.01
N VAL A 101 -3.57 14.67 7.99
CA VAL A 101 -2.92 15.20 9.22
C VAL A 101 -3.33 16.63 9.47
N GLU A 102 -3.26 17.47 8.45
CA GLU A 102 -3.72 18.86 8.42
C GLU A 102 -5.12 18.98 7.82
N GLU A 103 -5.52 20.15 7.42
CA GLU A 103 -6.80 20.43 6.72
C GLU A 103 -8.06 19.97 7.49
N GLY A 104 -8.04 20.12 8.81
CA GLY A 104 -9.13 19.64 9.69
C GLY A 104 -9.03 18.16 10.07
N GLY A 105 -7.91 17.51 9.73
CA GLY A 105 -7.62 16.11 10.02
C GLY A 105 -7.09 15.85 11.43
N TYR A 106 -6.14 14.94 11.53
CA TYR A 106 -5.61 14.39 12.79
C TYR A 106 -5.22 15.47 13.82
N ASN A 107 -4.54 16.55 13.40
CA ASN A 107 -4.07 17.59 14.31
C ASN A 107 -5.20 18.34 15.03
N THR A 108 -6.43 18.33 14.49
CA THR A 108 -7.58 18.96 15.14
C THR A 108 -8.19 18.11 16.26
N ASN A 109 -8.11 16.78 16.14
CA ASN A 109 -8.64 15.85 17.12
C ASN A 109 -7.86 14.51 17.12
N PRO A 110 -6.62 14.46 17.61
CA PRO A 110 -5.79 13.26 17.56
C PRO A 110 -6.42 12.04 18.22
N ILE A 111 -7.21 12.23 19.28
CA ILE A 111 -7.87 11.13 20.00
C ILE A 111 -8.97 10.54 19.12
N GLY A 112 -9.84 11.38 18.56
CA GLY A 112 -10.94 10.93 17.71
C GLY A 112 -10.44 10.24 16.44
N PHE A 113 -9.42 10.81 15.79
CA PHE A 113 -8.83 10.19 14.58
C PHE A 113 -8.12 8.86 14.89
N LYS A 114 -7.41 8.73 16.03
CA LYS A 114 -6.87 7.43 16.47
C LYS A 114 -7.98 6.39 16.72
N GLN A 115 -9.08 6.78 17.36
CA GLN A 115 -10.23 5.89 17.57
C GLN A 115 -10.85 5.45 16.24
N ARG A 116 -11.07 6.41 15.34
CA ARG A 116 -11.63 6.13 14.02
C ARG A 116 -10.74 5.21 13.19
N MET A 117 -9.41 5.43 13.22
CA MET A 117 -8.45 4.53 12.58
C MET A 117 -8.58 3.11 13.12
N CYS A 118 -8.68 2.95 14.45
CA CYS A 118 -8.87 1.64 15.04
C CYS A 118 -10.17 0.96 14.58
N GLU A 119 -11.29 1.69 14.53
CA GLU A 119 -12.56 1.17 14.03
C GLU A 119 -12.46 0.68 12.58
N MET A 120 -11.81 1.47 11.71
CA MET A 120 -11.62 1.10 10.31
C MET A 120 -10.72 -0.15 10.16
N ILE A 121 -9.63 -0.22 10.94
CA ILE A 121 -8.76 -1.40 10.98
C ILE A 121 -9.54 -2.64 11.44
N ASP A 122 -10.33 -2.51 12.50
CA ASP A 122 -11.12 -3.62 13.04
C ASP A 122 -12.17 -4.10 12.02
N ILE A 123 -12.85 -3.20 11.30
CA ILE A 123 -13.79 -3.54 10.22
C ILE A 123 -13.06 -4.30 9.09
N CYS A 124 -11.90 -3.82 8.64
CA CYS A 124 -11.13 -4.53 7.61
C CYS A 124 -10.74 -5.95 8.07
N GLY A 125 -10.31 -6.10 9.32
CA GLY A 125 -10.00 -7.40 9.90
C GLY A 125 -11.21 -8.33 9.99
N GLU A 126 -12.37 -7.83 10.38
CA GLU A 126 -13.62 -8.61 10.42
C GLU A 126 -14.06 -9.08 9.03
N LEU A 127 -13.83 -8.27 8.01
CA LEU A 127 -14.12 -8.61 6.60
C LEU A 127 -12.99 -9.43 5.94
N GLY A 128 -11.83 -9.54 6.60
CA GLY A 128 -10.69 -10.33 6.14
C GLY A 128 -9.94 -9.72 4.95
N ILE A 129 -9.98 -8.40 4.78
CA ILE A 129 -9.19 -7.65 3.79
C ILE A 129 -8.02 -6.96 4.46
N TYR A 130 -7.00 -6.61 3.67
CA TYR A 130 -5.90 -5.78 4.14
C TYR A 130 -6.31 -4.32 4.27
N CYS A 131 -5.63 -3.59 5.16
CA CYS A 131 -5.74 -2.13 5.22
C CYS A 131 -4.36 -1.47 5.23
N ILE A 132 -4.25 -0.31 4.58
CA ILE A 132 -3.08 0.56 4.60
C ILE A 132 -3.40 1.70 5.55
N VAL A 133 -2.62 1.81 6.62
CA VAL A 133 -2.72 2.92 7.59
C VAL A 133 -1.86 4.06 7.06
N ASP A 134 -2.50 5.06 6.45
CA ASP A 134 -1.83 6.15 5.77
C ASP A 134 -1.80 7.43 6.62
N TRP A 135 -0.59 7.95 6.82
CA TRP A 135 -0.32 9.29 7.34
C TRP A 135 -0.33 10.29 6.20
N HIS A 136 -1.53 10.82 5.91
CA HIS A 136 -1.80 11.57 4.69
C HIS A 136 -1.38 13.02 4.81
N ILE A 137 -0.16 13.34 4.36
CA ILE A 137 0.32 14.72 4.27
C ILE A 137 0.09 15.27 2.86
N LEU A 138 -0.04 16.60 2.75
CA LEU A 138 -0.10 17.31 1.47
C LEU A 138 0.78 18.58 1.52
N THR A 139 0.38 19.57 2.31
CA THR A 139 1.05 20.87 2.43
C THR A 139 1.16 21.26 3.89
N PRO A 140 2.36 21.55 4.41
CA PRO A 140 3.67 21.47 3.73
C PRO A 140 4.05 20.04 3.34
N GLY A 141 4.80 19.87 2.23
CA GLY A 141 5.14 18.56 1.71
C GLY A 141 6.35 17.89 2.35
N ASN A 142 7.01 18.54 3.31
CA ASN A 142 8.15 17.97 4.03
C ASN A 142 7.66 17.13 5.23
N PRO A 143 7.89 15.81 5.26
CA PRO A 143 7.46 14.96 6.37
C PRO A 143 8.15 15.29 7.71
N LEU A 144 9.28 15.99 7.69
CA LEU A 144 9.99 16.49 8.88
C LEU A 144 9.43 17.81 9.42
N ASP A 145 8.42 18.40 8.75
CA ASP A 145 7.79 19.61 9.27
C ASP A 145 7.14 19.34 10.64
N SER A 146 7.23 20.33 11.52
CA SER A 146 6.71 20.23 12.89
C SER A 146 5.20 19.91 12.94
N LYS A 147 4.43 20.28 11.93
CA LYS A 147 3.01 19.92 11.79
C LYS A 147 2.77 18.41 11.74
N TYR A 148 3.77 17.64 11.30
CA TYR A 148 3.71 16.18 11.20
C TYR A 148 4.41 15.46 12.37
N GLY A 149 4.86 16.18 13.38
CA GLY A 149 5.60 15.62 14.53
C GLY A 149 4.86 14.56 15.34
N GLY A 150 3.55 14.39 15.15
CA GLY A 150 2.73 13.34 15.76
C GLY A 150 2.88 11.95 15.16
N ALA A 151 3.54 11.81 14.02
CA ALA A 151 3.61 10.54 13.25
C ALA A 151 4.18 9.37 14.08
N LYS A 152 5.32 9.59 14.75
CA LYS A 152 5.96 8.54 15.56
C LYS A 152 5.07 8.02 16.68
N GLU A 153 4.40 8.91 17.40
CA GLU A 153 3.45 8.53 18.47
C GLU A 153 2.26 7.77 17.88
N PHE A 154 1.70 8.26 16.78
CA PHE A 154 0.58 7.64 16.10
C PHE A 154 0.91 6.23 15.64
N PHE A 155 1.99 6.03 14.88
CA PHE A 155 2.39 4.73 14.38
C PHE A 155 2.80 3.77 15.50
N SER A 156 3.47 4.25 16.54
CA SER A 156 3.78 3.45 17.73
C SER A 156 2.51 2.97 18.43
N PHE A 157 1.49 3.82 18.55
CA PHE A 157 0.20 3.46 19.13
C PHE A 157 -0.52 2.40 18.30
N ILE A 158 -0.64 2.59 16.99
CA ILE A 158 -1.33 1.65 16.10
C ILE A 158 -0.58 0.31 16.06
N SER A 159 0.73 0.33 15.84
CA SER A 159 1.52 -0.90 15.74
C SER A 159 1.54 -1.68 17.05
N LYS A 160 1.61 -1.02 18.21
CA LYS A 160 1.50 -1.67 19.50
C LYS A 160 0.16 -2.40 19.71
N LYS A 161 -0.94 -1.79 19.25
CA LYS A 161 -2.28 -2.39 19.37
C LYS A 161 -2.47 -3.56 18.43
N TYR A 162 -1.88 -3.51 17.22
CA TYR A 162 -2.21 -4.41 16.12
C TYR A 162 -1.04 -5.30 15.62
N ALA A 163 0.12 -5.32 16.29
CA ALA A 163 1.27 -6.12 15.83
C ALA A 163 0.98 -7.63 15.71
N ASN A 164 0.00 -8.15 16.46
CA ASN A 164 -0.43 -9.55 16.35
C ASN A 164 -1.42 -9.82 15.20
N LYS A 165 -1.85 -8.78 14.48
CA LYS A 165 -2.76 -8.89 13.33
C LYS A 165 -1.97 -8.95 12.02
N GLU A 166 -2.51 -9.66 11.03
CA GLU A 166 -1.81 -9.93 9.76
C GLU A 166 -2.24 -9.00 8.63
N HIS A 167 -3.31 -8.24 8.80
CA HIS A 167 -3.98 -7.47 7.75
C HIS A 167 -3.53 -6.00 7.63
N LEU A 168 -2.52 -5.55 8.40
CA LEU A 168 -2.07 -4.17 8.35
C LEU A 168 -0.83 -4.00 7.49
N LEU A 169 -0.87 -2.95 6.66
CA LEU A 169 0.26 -2.30 6.02
C LEU A 169 0.31 -0.86 6.53
N TYR A 170 1.47 -0.24 6.50
CA TYR A 170 1.67 1.14 6.95
C TYR A 170 2.22 1.98 5.80
N GLU A 171 1.58 3.09 5.49
CA GLU A 171 2.10 4.12 4.60
C GLU A 171 2.46 5.32 5.45
N ILE A 172 3.77 5.50 5.64
CA ILE A 172 4.24 6.41 6.69
C ILE A 172 4.22 7.88 6.27
N CYS A 173 4.07 8.15 4.99
CA CYS A 173 4.03 9.50 4.46
C CYS A 173 3.42 9.49 3.06
N ASN A 174 2.23 10.11 2.90
CA ASN A 174 1.67 10.39 1.58
C ASN A 174 2.42 11.54 0.91
N GLU A 175 2.70 11.42 -0.36
CA GLU A 175 3.07 12.48 -1.30
C GLU A 175 4.07 13.55 -0.79
N PRO A 176 5.28 13.19 -0.35
CA PRO A 176 6.31 14.17 -0.05
C PRO A 176 6.57 15.08 -1.26
N ASN A 177 6.53 16.39 -1.04
CA ASN A 177 6.63 17.35 -2.14
C ASN A 177 7.27 18.67 -1.68
N ASN A 178 7.60 19.53 -2.63
CA ASN A 178 8.27 20.81 -2.37
C ASN A 178 7.31 22.00 -2.20
N CYS A 179 6.08 21.76 -1.76
CA CYS A 179 5.11 22.81 -1.55
C CYS A 179 5.02 23.27 -0.11
N LEU A 180 4.88 24.57 0.08
CA LEU A 180 4.57 25.23 1.36
C LEU A 180 3.24 25.97 1.27
N GLU A 181 2.53 26.03 2.39
CA GLU A 181 1.35 26.88 2.51
C GLU A 181 1.73 28.35 2.43
N LYS A 182 1.16 29.07 1.47
CA LYS A 182 1.48 30.48 1.24
C LYS A 182 0.56 31.45 1.99
N GLY A 183 -0.55 30.97 2.47
CA GLY A 183 -1.58 31.81 3.08
C GLY A 183 -2.33 32.71 2.09
N ASP A 184 -2.17 32.49 0.79
CA ASP A 184 -2.87 33.20 -0.29
C ASP A 184 -4.16 32.43 -0.64
N PRO A 185 -5.34 33.04 -0.55
CA PRO A 185 -6.60 32.36 -0.82
C PRO A 185 -6.81 31.91 -2.27
N ILE A 186 -6.04 32.48 -3.23
CA ILE A 186 -6.13 32.12 -4.65
C ILE A 186 -5.07 31.06 -5.00
N HIS A 187 -3.87 31.19 -4.41
CA HIS A 187 -2.77 30.26 -4.56
C HIS A 187 -2.25 29.89 -3.18
N PRO A 188 -2.92 28.96 -2.50
CA PRO A 188 -2.66 28.68 -1.08
C PRO A 188 -1.29 28.05 -0.80
N TRP A 189 -0.61 27.55 -1.83
CA TRP A 189 0.72 26.95 -1.69
C TRP A 189 1.71 27.49 -2.71
N VAL A 190 2.96 27.35 -2.36
CA VAL A 190 4.11 27.69 -3.21
C VAL A 190 5.05 26.48 -3.26
N CYS A 191 5.42 26.11 -4.47
CA CYS A 191 6.44 25.08 -4.71
C CYS A 191 7.69 25.76 -5.24
N THR A 192 8.79 25.69 -4.52
CA THR A 192 10.06 26.35 -4.87
C THR A 192 11.22 25.39 -4.70
N LYS A 193 12.40 25.77 -5.24
CA LYS A 193 13.63 25.01 -5.05
C LYS A 193 14.10 25.03 -3.58
N GLU A 194 13.83 26.12 -2.88
CA GLU A 194 14.19 26.29 -1.47
C GLU A 194 13.36 25.39 -0.53
N THR A 195 12.20 24.94 -1.00
CA THR A 195 11.31 24.02 -0.26
C THR A 195 11.46 22.57 -0.71
N ASN A 196 12.44 22.28 -1.57
CA ASN A 196 12.62 20.95 -2.14
C ASN A 196 12.79 19.87 -1.06
N VAL A 197 11.95 18.83 -1.14
CA VAL A 197 12.03 17.64 -0.28
C VAL A 197 12.87 16.59 -0.98
N THR A 198 14.06 16.38 -0.43
CA THR A 198 15.01 15.39 -0.97
C THR A 198 14.71 13.98 -0.43
N TRP A 199 15.25 12.99 -1.12
CA TRP A 199 15.22 11.61 -0.61
C TRP A 199 15.87 11.48 0.77
N ASP A 200 16.96 12.20 1.04
CA ASP A 200 17.63 12.12 2.35
C ASP A 200 16.71 12.56 3.49
N MET A 201 15.88 13.61 3.29
CA MET A 201 14.89 14.03 4.28
C MET A 201 13.81 12.97 4.51
N ILE A 202 13.36 12.31 3.45
CA ILE A 202 12.38 11.22 3.55
C ILE A 202 13.00 10.01 4.24
N ALA A 203 14.25 9.68 3.93
CA ALA A 203 14.99 8.59 4.57
C ALA A 203 15.20 8.83 6.06
N ASP A 204 15.60 10.05 6.45
CA ASP A 204 15.74 10.43 7.86
C ASP A 204 14.42 10.28 8.62
N TYR A 205 13.30 10.73 8.01
CA TYR A 205 11.97 10.53 8.57
C TYR A 205 11.62 9.03 8.68
N ALA A 206 11.87 8.26 7.63
CA ALA A 206 11.58 6.83 7.61
C ALA A 206 12.41 6.06 8.65
N ASP A 207 13.68 6.40 8.81
CA ASP A 207 14.58 5.82 9.81
C ASP A 207 14.17 6.13 11.26
N GLU A 208 13.34 7.15 11.47
CA GLU A 208 12.72 7.43 12.76
C GLU A 208 11.41 6.65 12.97
N ILE A 209 10.57 6.53 11.94
CA ILE A 209 9.23 5.95 12.05
C ILE A 209 9.23 4.42 11.96
N ILE A 210 9.99 3.85 11.03
CA ILE A 210 10.00 2.39 10.80
C ILE A 210 10.40 1.61 12.06
N PRO A 211 11.48 1.97 12.78
CA PRO A 211 11.84 1.29 14.02
C PRO A 211 10.77 1.39 15.11
N ALA A 212 10.01 2.50 15.16
CA ALA A 212 8.91 2.66 16.12
C ALA A 212 7.74 1.69 15.82
N ILE A 213 7.52 1.36 14.54
CA ILE A 213 6.56 0.34 14.12
C ILE A 213 7.13 -1.05 14.41
N GLN A 214 8.29 -1.39 13.83
CA GLN A 214 8.87 -2.74 13.83
C GLN A 214 9.21 -3.23 15.24
N GLY A 215 9.65 -2.35 16.14
CA GLY A 215 9.96 -2.68 17.54
C GLY A 215 8.78 -3.26 18.32
N ASN A 216 7.53 -2.92 17.94
CA ASN A 216 6.34 -3.53 18.53
C ASN A 216 6.12 -4.97 18.03
N TYR A 217 6.48 -5.26 16.78
CA TYR A 217 6.43 -6.60 16.20
C TYR A 217 7.54 -7.48 16.79
N ASP A 218 8.76 -6.96 16.95
CA ASP A 218 9.87 -7.62 17.61
C ASP A 218 9.52 -8.04 19.04
N SER A 219 8.83 -7.15 19.77
CA SER A 219 8.39 -7.41 21.13
C SER A 219 7.45 -8.61 21.22
N LEU A 220 6.70 -8.91 20.18
CA LEU A 220 5.81 -10.07 20.06
C LEU A 220 6.46 -11.26 19.34
N LYS A 221 7.68 -11.09 18.82
CA LYS A 221 8.41 -12.08 18.01
C LYS A 221 7.63 -12.53 16.77
N VAL A 222 6.98 -11.59 16.11
CA VAL A 222 6.27 -11.80 14.84
C VAL A 222 6.98 -11.05 13.72
N SER A 223 6.79 -11.51 12.48
CA SER A 223 7.41 -10.88 11.30
C SER A 223 6.98 -9.43 11.15
N HIS A 224 7.87 -8.59 10.67
CA HIS A 224 7.61 -7.17 10.42
C HIS A 224 6.49 -6.98 9.38
N PRO A 225 5.69 -5.92 9.49
CA PRO A 225 4.67 -5.59 8.51
C PRO A 225 5.30 -4.96 7.27
N ILE A 226 4.52 -4.85 6.21
CA ILE A 226 4.88 -4.00 5.06
C ILE A 226 4.82 -2.53 5.50
N VAL A 227 5.87 -1.78 5.16
CA VAL A 227 5.93 -0.34 5.30
C VAL A 227 6.12 0.29 3.92
N ILE A 228 5.17 1.10 3.50
CA ILE A 228 5.20 1.88 2.26
C ILE A 228 5.76 3.26 2.61
N VAL A 229 6.80 3.66 1.90
CA VAL A 229 7.50 4.93 2.13
C VAL A 229 7.24 5.83 0.93
N GLY A 230 6.76 7.05 1.21
CA GLY A 230 6.57 8.07 0.18
C GLY A 230 7.86 8.41 -0.55
N THR A 231 7.74 8.83 -1.79
CA THR A 231 8.87 9.24 -2.64
C THR A 231 8.73 10.71 -3.05
N PRO A 232 9.83 11.41 -3.43
CA PRO A 232 9.74 12.83 -3.76
C PRO A 232 8.77 13.13 -4.91
N GLN A 233 8.31 14.38 -5.00
CA GLN A 233 7.45 14.89 -6.07
C GLN A 233 6.12 14.13 -6.18
N TRP A 234 5.36 14.12 -5.09
CA TRP A 234 4.03 13.47 -5.02
C TRP A 234 4.09 11.99 -5.39
N ASP A 235 5.06 11.26 -4.82
CA ASP A 235 5.26 9.82 -5.06
C ASP A 235 5.53 9.46 -6.54
N GLN A 236 6.14 10.39 -7.29
CA GLN A 236 6.48 10.19 -8.70
C GLN A 236 7.96 9.87 -8.95
N LEU A 237 8.87 10.21 -8.00
CA LEU A 237 10.31 9.95 -8.12
C LEU A 237 10.75 8.72 -7.32
N VAL A 238 10.22 7.57 -7.68
CA VAL A 238 10.40 6.31 -6.96
C VAL A 238 11.87 5.88 -6.86
N ASP A 239 12.69 6.18 -7.86
CA ASP A 239 14.10 5.82 -7.92
C ASP A 239 15.06 6.87 -7.31
N ALA A 240 14.51 7.87 -6.61
CA ALA A 240 15.31 8.91 -5.97
C ALA A 240 16.33 8.37 -4.95
N CYS A 241 16.11 7.17 -4.40
CA CYS A 241 17.04 6.47 -3.54
C CYS A 241 18.22 5.81 -4.28
N LEU A 242 18.19 5.70 -5.61
CA LEU A 242 19.21 5.03 -6.41
C LEU A 242 20.26 6.01 -6.92
N LYS A 243 21.53 5.63 -6.83
CA LYS A 243 22.66 6.44 -7.36
C LYS A 243 22.53 6.71 -8.87
N GLU A 244 22.03 5.73 -9.60
CA GLU A 244 21.85 5.77 -11.04
C GLU A 244 20.36 5.87 -11.38
N GLY A 245 19.64 6.75 -10.66
CA GLY A 245 18.25 7.02 -10.96
C GLY A 245 18.11 7.54 -12.39
N MET A 246 17.15 7.02 -13.14
CA MET A 246 16.89 7.46 -14.52
C MET A 246 16.40 8.89 -14.61
N TYR A 247 16.05 9.48 -13.48
CA TYR A 247 15.51 10.82 -13.39
C TYR A 247 16.58 11.89 -13.62
N GLN A 248 17.32 11.78 -14.72
CA GLN A 248 18.31 12.77 -15.16
C GLN A 248 17.77 13.77 -16.21
N GLY A 249 16.47 13.66 -16.53
CA GLY A 249 15.80 14.55 -17.47
C GLY A 249 15.41 15.89 -16.85
N ASN A 250 14.26 16.40 -17.22
CA ASN A 250 13.74 17.71 -16.77
C ASN A 250 13.56 17.82 -15.24
N GLY A 251 13.64 16.73 -14.50
CA GLY A 251 13.63 16.71 -13.04
C GLY A 251 14.93 17.08 -12.35
N LYS A 252 16.01 17.28 -13.11
CA LYS A 252 17.28 17.76 -12.53
C LYS A 252 17.13 19.11 -11.83
N ASP A 253 16.12 19.88 -12.22
CA ASP A 253 15.76 21.12 -11.55
C ASP A 253 14.84 20.95 -10.34
N LEU A 254 14.23 19.77 -10.17
CA LEU A 254 13.27 19.47 -9.09
C LEU A 254 13.90 18.66 -7.97
N CYS A 255 14.96 17.91 -8.26
CA CYS A 255 15.67 17.08 -7.29
C CYS A 255 17.20 17.28 -7.51
N ASP A 256 17.77 18.32 -6.92
CA ASP A 256 19.18 18.70 -7.13
C ASP A 256 20.20 17.71 -6.54
N SER A 257 19.75 16.68 -5.83
CA SER A 257 20.66 15.71 -5.23
C SER A 257 20.16 14.29 -5.36
N LEU A 258 20.47 13.63 -6.48
CA LEU A 258 20.56 12.18 -6.44
C LEU A 258 21.63 11.80 -5.40
N PRO A 259 21.39 10.80 -4.57
CA PRO A 259 22.37 10.39 -3.58
C PRO A 259 23.67 9.98 -4.27
N ALA A 260 24.80 10.37 -3.70
CA ALA A 260 26.12 10.00 -4.20
C ALA A 260 26.38 8.48 -4.20
N ARG A 261 25.51 7.72 -3.55
CA ARG A 261 25.53 6.25 -3.42
C ARG A 261 24.09 5.72 -3.36
N ASP A 262 23.90 4.43 -3.52
CA ASP A 262 22.65 3.75 -3.24
C ASP A 262 22.19 4.03 -1.80
N ALA A 263 21.06 4.68 -1.66
CA ALA A 263 20.49 5.14 -0.40
C ALA A 263 19.13 4.49 -0.12
N ARG A 264 18.92 3.25 -0.62
CA ARG A 264 17.74 2.47 -0.24
C ARG A 264 17.69 2.27 1.28
N LEU A 265 16.50 2.30 1.82
CA LEU A 265 16.27 1.99 3.22
C LEU A 265 16.70 0.54 3.52
N LYS A 266 17.28 0.35 4.70
CA LYS A 266 17.85 -0.96 5.12
C LYS A 266 16.93 -1.70 6.10
N HIS A 267 15.67 -1.32 6.16
CA HIS A 267 14.66 -2.00 6.97
C HIS A 267 14.01 -3.13 6.18
N ASP A 268 13.53 -4.14 6.88
CA ASP A 268 12.78 -5.25 6.28
C ASP A 268 11.41 -4.79 5.78
N ASN A 269 10.90 -5.44 4.74
CA ASN A 269 9.53 -5.26 4.25
C ASN A 269 9.18 -3.81 3.87
N VAL A 270 10.15 -3.04 3.36
CA VAL A 270 9.92 -1.71 2.83
C VAL A 270 9.51 -1.78 1.36
N MET A 271 8.51 -1.01 0.98
CA MET A 271 8.10 -0.74 -0.40
C MET A 271 8.10 0.77 -0.65
N TYR A 272 8.25 1.17 -1.90
CA TYR A 272 8.30 2.58 -2.31
C TYR A 272 6.98 2.95 -2.97
N ALA A 273 6.38 4.06 -2.51
CA ALA A 273 5.12 4.55 -3.05
C ALA A 273 5.28 5.08 -4.47
N PHE A 274 4.28 4.84 -5.28
CA PHE A 274 4.12 5.41 -6.60
C PHE A 274 2.68 5.90 -6.78
N HIS A 275 2.53 7.16 -7.26
CA HIS A 275 1.24 7.73 -7.57
C HIS A 275 1.18 8.19 -9.03
N PHE A 276 0.02 8.02 -9.66
CA PHE A 276 -0.23 8.56 -10.99
C PHE A 276 -1.70 8.95 -11.19
N TYR A 277 -1.89 9.90 -12.08
CA TYR A 277 -3.20 10.29 -12.58
C TYR A 277 -3.19 10.22 -14.11
N ALA A 278 -3.98 9.30 -14.67
CA ALA A 278 -3.80 8.86 -16.05
C ALA A 278 -3.99 9.97 -17.11
N LYS A 279 -4.83 10.97 -16.83
CA LYS A 279 -5.04 12.09 -17.74
C LYS A 279 -3.83 12.99 -17.86
N GLU A 280 -3.08 13.16 -16.78
CA GLU A 280 -1.93 14.07 -16.69
C GLU A 280 -0.60 13.33 -16.89
N HIS A 281 -0.44 12.20 -16.21
CA HIS A 281 0.76 11.38 -16.26
C HIS A 281 0.66 10.37 -17.39
N ASN A 282 1.16 10.73 -18.55
CA ASN A 282 0.98 9.93 -19.75
C ASN A 282 2.28 9.32 -20.28
N GLU A 283 2.12 8.47 -21.29
CA GLU A 283 3.20 7.92 -22.10
C GLU A 283 3.64 8.89 -23.22
N GLY A 284 3.08 10.11 -23.24
CA GLY A 284 3.17 11.04 -24.34
C GLY A 284 4.56 11.62 -24.52
N PHE A 285 4.91 11.82 -25.78
CA PHE A 285 6.17 12.36 -26.23
C PHE A 285 6.07 13.82 -26.67
N GLU A 286 4.89 14.41 -26.65
CA GLU A 286 4.66 15.77 -27.13
C GLU A 286 3.73 16.52 -26.15
N LYS A 287 4.24 17.63 -25.64
CA LYS A 287 3.46 18.67 -24.98
C LYS A 287 3.60 19.94 -25.78
N ASP A 288 2.49 20.51 -26.25
CA ASP A 288 2.46 21.74 -27.06
C ASP A 288 3.30 21.65 -28.34
N GLY A 289 3.33 20.50 -29.02
CA GLY A 289 4.10 20.28 -30.26
C GLY A 289 5.63 20.20 -30.04
N LYS A 290 6.09 20.03 -28.81
CA LYS A 290 7.49 19.79 -28.45
C LYS A 290 7.66 18.43 -27.83
N PRO A 291 8.81 17.75 -28.05
CA PRO A 291 9.09 16.51 -27.35
C PRO A 291 8.94 16.70 -25.83
N ASP A 292 8.03 15.94 -25.21
CA ASP A 292 7.99 15.81 -23.77
C ASP A 292 9.03 14.75 -23.38
N TYR A 293 10.12 15.19 -22.79
CA TYR A 293 11.20 14.31 -22.37
C TYR A 293 10.85 13.48 -21.14
N TYR A 294 9.69 13.75 -20.51
CA TYR A 294 9.20 13.02 -19.36
C TYR A 294 8.15 11.99 -19.76
N ASN A 295 8.61 10.79 -20.06
CA ASN A 295 7.74 9.64 -20.25
C ASN A 295 7.66 8.84 -18.94
N MET A 296 6.70 9.15 -18.09
CA MET A 296 6.53 8.53 -16.78
C MET A 296 6.25 7.02 -16.90
N TYR A 297 5.59 6.58 -17.95
CA TYR A 297 5.36 5.16 -18.21
C TYR A 297 6.68 4.41 -18.48
N ALA A 298 7.54 4.93 -19.37
CA ALA A 298 8.85 4.34 -19.65
C ALA A 298 9.76 4.39 -18.42
N TYR A 299 9.70 5.48 -17.66
CA TYR A 299 10.39 5.63 -16.40
C TYR A 299 9.97 4.51 -15.41
N MET A 300 8.67 4.33 -15.19
CA MET A 300 8.19 3.28 -14.29
C MET A 300 8.51 1.87 -14.79
N TYR A 301 8.45 1.63 -16.09
CA TYR A 301 8.87 0.35 -16.66
C TYR A 301 10.31 -0.01 -16.25
N ASP A 302 11.20 0.97 -16.17
CA ASP A 302 12.59 0.76 -15.75
C ASP A 302 12.76 0.64 -14.24
N VAL A 303 11.97 1.38 -13.45
CA VAL A 303 11.95 1.28 -11.97
C VAL A 303 11.51 -0.11 -11.51
N LEU A 304 10.49 -0.64 -12.19
CA LEU A 304 10.02 -2.01 -11.95
C LEU A 304 11.15 -3.01 -12.29
N GLY A 305 11.60 -3.74 -11.29
CA GLY A 305 12.78 -4.62 -11.38
C GLY A 305 14.04 -4.06 -10.71
N LYS A 306 13.95 -2.85 -10.12
CA LYS A 306 15.02 -2.27 -9.30
C LYS A 306 14.60 -2.06 -7.85
N LEU A 307 13.33 -1.73 -7.62
CA LEU A 307 12.74 -1.43 -6.31
C LEU A 307 11.41 -2.16 -6.12
N PRO A 308 11.05 -2.56 -4.89
CA PRO A 308 9.70 -3.03 -4.59
C PRO A 308 8.74 -1.84 -4.54
N VAL A 309 7.77 -1.81 -5.45
CA VAL A 309 6.85 -0.68 -5.64
C VAL A 309 5.43 -1.04 -5.20
N PHE A 310 4.74 -0.08 -4.58
CA PHE A 310 3.31 -0.12 -4.31
C PHE A 310 2.66 1.15 -4.89
N CYS A 311 1.67 1.02 -5.76
CA CYS A 311 0.88 2.14 -6.25
C CYS A 311 -0.25 2.42 -5.25
N SER A 312 0.06 3.18 -4.21
CA SER A 312 -0.89 3.41 -3.10
C SER A 312 -2.00 4.39 -3.46
N GLU A 313 -1.84 5.15 -4.56
CA GLU A 313 -2.87 6.02 -5.09
C GLU A 313 -2.80 6.13 -6.61
N PHE A 314 -3.94 6.08 -7.28
CA PHE A 314 -4.05 6.49 -8.69
C PHE A 314 -5.45 6.99 -9.02
N GLY A 315 -5.54 7.84 -10.03
CA GLY A 315 -6.80 8.36 -10.58
C GLY A 315 -6.87 8.28 -12.10
N LEU A 316 -8.11 8.31 -12.63
CA LEU A 316 -8.36 8.32 -14.07
C LEU A 316 -8.29 9.73 -14.67
N CYS A 317 -8.43 10.75 -13.82
CA CYS A 317 -8.51 12.17 -14.18
C CYS A 317 -7.14 12.89 -14.09
N GLU A 318 -7.16 14.22 -13.99
CA GLU A 318 -5.98 15.04 -13.69
C GLU A 318 -5.56 14.89 -12.21
N ALA A 319 -4.31 15.23 -11.89
CA ALA A 319 -3.73 15.06 -10.56
C ALA A 319 -4.43 15.90 -9.46
N ASN A 320 -5.17 16.94 -9.83
CA ASN A 320 -6.00 17.69 -8.90
C ASN A 320 -7.31 16.98 -8.50
N GLY A 321 -7.54 15.77 -9.01
CA GLY A 321 -8.73 14.96 -8.77
C GLY A 321 -9.95 15.34 -9.62
N ASN A 322 -9.80 16.24 -10.57
CA ASN A 322 -10.86 16.72 -11.47
C ASN A 322 -10.50 16.51 -12.95
N GLY A 323 -11.30 17.11 -13.83
CA GLY A 323 -11.08 17.09 -15.27
C GLY A 323 -11.67 15.84 -15.94
N GLU A 324 -11.26 15.63 -17.19
CA GLU A 324 -11.71 14.51 -17.99
C GLU A 324 -11.08 13.19 -17.49
N LEU A 325 -11.85 12.11 -17.59
CA LEU A 325 -11.35 10.77 -17.33
C LEU A 325 -10.62 10.23 -18.57
N ASP A 326 -9.57 9.46 -18.36
CA ASP A 326 -8.85 8.77 -19.43
C ASP A 326 -8.74 7.26 -19.15
N PRO A 327 -9.80 6.50 -19.42
CA PRO A 327 -9.83 5.05 -19.22
C PRO A 327 -8.76 4.31 -20.03
N ASP A 328 -8.53 4.74 -21.29
CA ASP A 328 -7.58 4.08 -22.19
C ASP A 328 -6.14 4.15 -21.67
N ARG A 329 -5.74 5.29 -21.12
CA ARG A 329 -4.44 5.41 -20.47
C ARG A 329 -4.39 4.70 -19.13
N THR A 330 -5.49 4.76 -18.37
CA THR A 330 -5.58 3.98 -17.13
C THR A 330 -5.39 2.49 -17.37
N ASP A 331 -5.98 1.94 -18.43
CA ASP A 331 -5.79 0.55 -18.85
C ASP A 331 -4.32 0.23 -19.10
N LYS A 332 -3.59 1.09 -19.81
CA LYS A 332 -2.16 0.90 -20.05
C LYS A 332 -1.35 0.89 -18.75
N TRP A 333 -1.65 1.81 -17.84
CA TRP A 333 -1.04 1.85 -16.52
C TRP A 333 -1.32 0.56 -15.73
N LEU A 334 -2.57 0.14 -15.65
CA LEU A 334 -2.95 -1.08 -14.92
C LEU A 334 -2.35 -2.34 -15.55
N LEU A 335 -2.22 -2.40 -16.87
CA LEU A 335 -1.50 -3.48 -17.56
C LEU A 335 -0.01 -3.50 -17.18
N LEU A 336 0.65 -2.35 -17.12
CA LEU A 336 2.03 -2.26 -16.64
C LEU A 336 2.16 -2.78 -15.21
N LEU A 337 1.31 -2.32 -14.31
CA LEU A 337 1.31 -2.72 -12.89
C LEU A 337 0.97 -4.20 -12.70
N SER A 338 0.17 -4.77 -13.58
CA SER A 338 -0.29 -6.17 -13.51
C SER A 338 0.66 -7.18 -14.17
N GLY A 339 1.90 -6.80 -14.43
CA GLY A 339 2.94 -7.70 -14.92
C GLY A 339 3.22 -7.64 -16.42
N ASN A 340 2.56 -6.76 -17.21
CA ASN A 340 2.95 -6.50 -18.60
C ASN A 340 4.22 -5.62 -18.68
N ASN A 341 5.23 -6.01 -17.93
CA ASN A 341 6.49 -5.32 -17.73
C ASN A 341 7.67 -6.29 -17.87
N ALA A 342 7.58 -7.24 -18.80
CA ALA A 342 8.53 -8.32 -19.00
C ALA A 342 8.72 -9.23 -17.75
N GLY A 343 7.68 -9.36 -16.93
CA GLY A 343 7.70 -10.21 -15.73
C GLY A 343 8.53 -9.66 -14.57
N LYS A 344 8.81 -8.36 -14.56
CA LYS A 344 9.62 -7.72 -13.50
C LYS A 344 8.91 -7.72 -12.16
N GLN A 345 7.64 -7.24 -12.13
CA GLN A 345 6.82 -7.18 -10.91
C GLN A 345 5.34 -7.26 -11.20
N VAL A 346 4.58 -7.71 -10.22
CA VAL A 346 3.14 -7.45 -10.10
C VAL A 346 2.95 -6.43 -8.99
N VAL A 347 2.47 -5.23 -9.33
CA VAL A 347 2.35 -4.09 -8.42
C VAL A 347 0.93 -4.00 -7.89
N SER A 348 0.79 -3.92 -6.58
CA SER A 348 -0.48 -3.66 -5.88
C SER A 348 -0.91 -2.21 -6.05
N PHE A 349 -2.23 -1.95 -6.01
CA PHE A 349 -2.74 -0.59 -6.24
C PHE A 349 -4.01 -0.26 -5.46
N CYS A 350 -4.22 1.04 -5.17
CA CYS A 350 -5.46 1.59 -4.65
C CYS A 350 -5.93 2.76 -5.52
N ASN A 351 -7.21 2.78 -5.88
CA ASN A 351 -7.79 3.89 -6.63
C ASN A 351 -8.25 5.02 -5.69
N TRP A 352 -7.96 6.25 -6.07
CA TRP A 352 -8.46 7.46 -5.44
C TRP A 352 -9.75 7.90 -6.11
N SER A 353 -10.91 7.95 -5.42
CA SER A 353 -11.20 7.51 -4.07
C SER A 353 -12.65 7.05 -3.91
N PHE A 354 -12.93 6.21 -2.94
CA PHE A 354 -14.30 5.86 -2.56
C PHE A 354 -14.90 7.02 -1.75
N SER A 355 -15.51 7.94 -2.45
CA SER A 355 -16.13 9.17 -1.89
C SER A 355 -17.26 9.63 -2.80
N ASP A 356 -18.09 10.55 -2.31
CA ASP A 356 -19.19 11.17 -3.04
C ASP A 356 -19.04 12.71 -3.14
N ASN A 357 -17.79 13.19 -3.03
CA ASN A 357 -17.51 14.60 -3.27
C ASN A 357 -17.70 14.94 -4.77
N GLU A 358 -17.82 16.22 -5.11
CA GLU A 358 -18.11 16.65 -6.49
C GLU A 358 -16.88 16.65 -7.41
N ARG A 359 -15.94 15.67 -7.23
CA ARG A 359 -14.73 15.55 -8.05
C ARG A 359 -14.84 14.40 -9.04
N SER A 360 -14.16 14.53 -10.18
CA SER A 360 -14.13 13.47 -11.20
C SER A 360 -13.50 12.17 -10.69
N SER A 361 -12.62 12.25 -9.69
CA SER A 361 -12.02 11.09 -9.03
C SER A 361 -12.95 10.36 -8.07
N SER A 362 -14.08 10.96 -7.67
CA SER A 362 -15.05 10.32 -6.78
C SER A 362 -15.69 9.10 -7.42
N ALA A 363 -15.73 8.01 -6.68
CA ALA A 363 -16.35 6.76 -7.16
C ALA A 363 -17.87 6.76 -7.04
N LEU A 364 -18.44 7.55 -6.13
CA LEU A 364 -19.87 7.64 -5.89
C LEU A 364 -20.42 8.99 -6.36
N ASN A 365 -21.69 8.99 -6.81
CA ASN A 365 -22.40 10.21 -7.15
C ASN A 365 -22.64 11.07 -5.91
N PRO A 366 -22.71 12.41 -6.05
CA PRO A 366 -22.93 13.32 -4.93
C PRO A 366 -24.15 12.94 -4.07
N GLY A 367 -23.95 12.90 -2.75
CA GLY A 367 -24.97 12.52 -1.77
C GLY A 367 -25.26 11.02 -1.68
N ALA A 368 -24.52 10.17 -2.37
CA ALA A 368 -24.71 8.72 -2.28
C ALA A 368 -24.41 8.19 -0.88
N CYS A 369 -23.40 8.71 -0.20
CA CYS A 369 -23.02 8.29 1.15
C CYS A 369 -24.13 8.59 2.17
N ALA A 370 -24.73 9.77 2.12
CA ALA A 370 -25.85 10.15 2.99
C ALA A 370 -27.12 9.30 2.76
N ARG A 371 -27.25 8.70 1.58
CA ARG A 371 -28.37 7.82 1.20
C ARG A 371 -28.04 6.33 1.36
N GLU A 372 -26.82 6.00 1.82
CA GLU A 372 -26.30 4.62 1.90
C GLU A 372 -26.39 3.89 0.54
N ALA A 373 -26.20 4.63 -0.55
CA ALA A 373 -26.33 4.12 -1.92
C ALA A 373 -24.96 3.76 -2.51
N TRP A 374 -24.32 2.72 -1.95
CA TRP A 374 -22.92 2.33 -2.23
C TRP A 374 -22.64 1.82 -3.66
N ASN A 375 -23.68 1.72 -4.47
CA ASN A 375 -23.61 1.35 -5.89
C ASN A 375 -24.13 2.45 -6.82
N ASP A 376 -24.44 3.63 -6.30
CA ASP A 376 -24.74 4.82 -7.08
C ASP A 376 -23.44 5.48 -7.53
N VAL A 377 -22.84 4.90 -8.57
CA VAL A 377 -21.46 5.16 -9.01
C VAL A 377 -21.37 6.24 -10.10
N THR A 378 -20.30 7.01 -10.06
CA THR A 378 -19.88 7.87 -11.15
C THR A 378 -19.27 7.05 -12.31
N PRO A 379 -18.95 7.66 -13.47
CA PRO A 379 -18.17 6.98 -14.50
C PRO A 379 -16.80 6.45 -14.00
N SER A 380 -16.12 7.18 -13.09
CA SER A 380 -14.89 6.70 -12.45
C SER A 380 -15.16 5.48 -11.58
N GLY A 381 -16.21 5.51 -10.78
CA GLY A 381 -16.62 4.39 -9.92
C GLY A 381 -17.06 3.17 -10.71
N ASP A 382 -17.79 3.33 -11.81
CA ASP A 382 -18.18 2.22 -12.67
C ASP A 382 -16.96 1.55 -13.32
N TYR A 383 -16.01 2.34 -13.81
CA TYR A 383 -14.76 1.83 -14.35
C TYR A 383 -13.99 1.00 -13.31
N ILE A 384 -13.71 1.56 -12.15
CA ILE A 384 -12.87 0.87 -11.16
C ILE A 384 -13.58 -0.36 -10.56
N LYS A 385 -14.89 -0.30 -10.33
CA LYS A 385 -15.68 -1.45 -9.88
C LYS A 385 -15.54 -2.64 -10.84
N ARG A 386 -15.59 -2.39 -12.15
CA ARG A 386 -15.36 -3.42 -13.17
C ARG A 386 -13.96 -3.99 -13.11
N ILE A 387 -12.94 -3.14 -13.01
CA ILE A 387 -11.53 -3.57 -12.90
C ILE A 387 -11.32 -4.46 -11.66
N LEU A 388 -11.75 -4.02 -10.49
CA LEU A 388 -11.59 -4.75 -9.23
C LEU A 388 -12.29 -6.12 -9.27
N SER A 389 -13.48 -6.19 -9.88
CA SER A 389 -14.22 -7.45 -10.02
C SER A 389 -13.50 -8.49 -10.85
N VAL A 390 -12.66 -8.08 -11.79
CA VAL A 390 -11.87 -8.96 -12.65
C VAL A 390 -10.54 -9.34 -12.00
N VAL A 391 -9.80 -8.34 -11.51
CA VAL A 391 -8.47 -8.52 -10.93
C VAL A 391 -8.48 -9.48 -9.74
N ASN A 392 -9.46 -9.36 -8.87
CA ASN A 392 -9.50 -10.15 -7.63
C ASN A 392 -10.18 -11.51 -7.74
N LYS A 393 -10.87 -11.82 -8.85
CA LYS A 393 -11.51 -13.14 -9.07
C LYS A 393 -10.58 -14.22 -9.60
N GLY A 394 -9.47 -13.87 -10.22
CA GLY A 394 -8.61 -14.84 -10.91
C GLY A 394 -7.11 -14.74 -10.62
N GLY A 395 -6.68 -13.78 -9.81
CA GLY A 395 -5.29 -13.35 -9.84
C GLY A 395 -4.99 -12.62 -11.14
N VAL A 396 -4.01 -11.71 -11.14
CA VAL A 396 -3.69 -10.95 -12.35
C VAL A 396 -2.93 -11.82 -13.32
N ASP A 397 -3.65 -12.55 -14.12
CA ASP A 397 -3.13 -12.98 -15.42
C ASP A 397 -3.28 -11.79 -16.37
N SER A 398 -2.17 -11.30 -16.91
CA SER A 398 -2.15 -10.26 -17.97
C SER A 398 -3.03 -10.65 -19.17
N THR A 399 -3.35 -11.94 -19.34
CA THR A 399 -4.34 -12.46 -20.28
C THR A 399 -5.77 -12.07 -19.91
N VAL A 400 -6.11 -11.96 -18.63
CA VAL A 400 -7.48 -11.58 -18.20
C VAL A 400 -7.76 -10.13 -18.51
N LEU A 401 -6.81 -9.24 -18.28
CA LEU A 401 -6.92 -7.84 -18.68
C LEU A 401 -6.96 -7.70 -20.21
N LYS A 402 -6.16 -8.46 -20.95
CA LYS A 402 -6.17 -8.47 -22.44
C LYS A 402 -7.41 -9.12 -23.06
N GLN A 403 -8.01 -10.11 -22.42
CA GLN A 403 -9.19 -10.83 -22.91
C GLN A 403 -10.50 -10.19 -22.49
N SER A 404 -10.50 -9.37 -21.43
CA SER A 404 -11.67 -8.60 -21.09
C SER A 404 -11.83 -7.47 -22.09
N ASN A 405 -12.74 -7.61 -23.05
CA ASN A 405 -13.26 -6.49 -23.85
C ASN A 405 -13.94 -5.43 -22.95
N LEU A 406 -13.54 -5.34 -21.68
CA LEU A 406 -13.99 -4.36 -20.71
C LEU A 406 -13.55 -2.94 -21.08
N TYR A 407 -12.52 -2.86 -21.92
CA TYR A 407 -11.86 -1.62 -22.32
C TYR A 407 -12.39 -1.02 -23.64
N THR A 408 -13.32 -1.64 -24.31
CA THR A 408 -13.76 -1.23 -25.67
C THR A 408 -15.25 -0.93 -25.78
N LYS A 409 -15.90 -0.53 -24.69
CA LYS A 409 -17.30 -0.02 -24.79
C LYS A 409 -17.56 1.10 -23.83
#